data_e437cfad722c0dac18fdef93de40c906
#
_entry.id   e437cfad722c0dac18fdef93de40c906
#
_cell.length_a   1.000
_cell.length_b   1.000
_cell.length_c   1.000
_cell.angle_alpha   90.00
_cell.angle_beta   90.00
_cell.angle_gamma   90.00
#
_symmetry.space_group_name_H-M   'P 1'
#
loop_
_entity.id
_entity.type
_entity.pdbx_description
1 polymer ?
#
loop_
_entity_poly.entity_id
_entity_poly.type
_entity_poly.pdbx_seq_one_letter_code
_entity_poly.pdbx_strand_id
1 'polypeptide(L)'
;DVDRSRGLGDVYKRQEIIYKKINDHDWVEHKFLPKIQQRGAEIIQSRGASSASSAARAACETVSSVENSTRSGDVFNAAILSDGSYGVAEGVFSGFPLTSDGMGNINIVRDFSLSEFAKSRIALTSNELVEERELVKDLL
;
A
#
# COMPACT_ATOMS: atom_id res chain seq x y z
N ASP A 1 21.27 -17.61 -6.91
CA ASP A 1 20.16 -17.44 -5.98
C ASP A 1 19.81 -15.98 -5.91
N VAL A 2 18.81 -15.59 -6.69
CA VAL A 2 18.29 -14.24 -6.67
C VAL A 2 17.43 -14.11 -5.41
N ASP A 3 17.87 -13.29 -4.50
CA ASP A 3 17.19 -12.88 -3.27
C ASP A 3 15.78 -12.31 -3.60
N ARG A 4 14.78 -13.20 -3.66
CA ARG A 4 13.41 -12.91 -4.13
C ARG A 4 12.47 -12.39 -3.06
N SER A 5 12.95 -12.12 -1.86
CA SER A 5 12.08 -11.69 -0.76
C SER A 5 12.67 -10.52 0.01
N ARG A 6 12.81 -9.41 -0.67
CA ARG A 6 12.99 -8.16 0.05
C ARG A 6 11.61 -7.63 0.36
N GLY A 7 11.18 -7.82 1.60
CA GLY A 7 9.88 -7.36 2.06
C GLY A 7 9.72 -5.84 1.92
N LEU A 8 8.47 -5.37 1.96
CA LEU A 8 8.12 -3.94 1.89
C LEU A 8 8.85 -3.09 2.94
N GLY A 9 9.25 -3.66 4.08
CA GLY A 9 10.07 -2.95 5.07
C GLY A 9 11.43 -2.50 4.55
N ASP A 10 12.07 -3.34 3.72
CA ASP A 10 13.29 -2.95 3.02
C ASP A 10 12.99 -1.91 1.92
N VAL A 11 11.80 -1.98 1.31
CA VAL A 11 11.31 -0.99 0.36
C VAL A 11 11.09 0.35 1.05
N TYR A 12 10.45 0.40 2.22
CA TYR A 12 10.23 1.65 2.97
C TYR A 12 11.54 2.27 3.46
N LYS A 13 12.46 1.50 4.03
CA LYS A 13 13.81 1.97 4.39
C LYS A 13 14.60 2.46 3.17
N ARG A 14 14.42 1.82 2.02
CA ARG A 14 15.06 2.23 0.76
C ARG A 14 14.37 3.41 0.09
N GLN A 15 13.06 3.61 0.30
CA GLN A 15 12.37 4.78 -0.22
C GLN A 15 13.00 6.08 0.28
N GLU A 16 13.33 6.18 1.56
CA GLU A 16 14.02 7.36 2.08
C GLU A 16 15.39 7.56 1.42
N ILE A 17 16.14 6.46 1.23
CA ILE A 17 17.43 6.50 0.55
C ILE A 17 17.26 6.87 -0.93
N ILE A 18 16.27 6.32 -1.62
CA ILE A 18 15.97 6.59 -3.03
C ILE A 18 15.49 8.02 -3.20
N TYR A 19 14.60 8.50 -2.34
CA TYR A 19 14.11 9.88 -2.35
C TYR A 19 15.25 10.89 -2.20
N LYS A 20 16.18 10.64 -1.25
CA LYS A 20 17.39 11.44 -1.07
C LYS A 20 18.34 11.39 -2.28
N LYS A 21 18.37 10.24 -2.99
CA LYS A 21 19.19 10.08 -4.21
C LYS A 21 18.60 10.76 -5.43
N ILE A 22 17.27 10.68 -5.61
CA ILE A 22 16.57 11.35 -6.70
C ILE A 22 16.65 12.87 -6.50
N ASN A 23 16.43 13.34 -5.26
CA ASN A 23 16.49 14.74 -4.84
C ASN A 23 15.75 15.71 -5.80
N ASP A 24 14.66 15.24 -6.40
CA ASP A 24 13.81 15.98 -7.33
C ASP A 24 12.34 15.75 -6.97
N HIS A 25 11.89 16.54 -5.99
CA HIS A 25 10.52 16.47 -5.51
C HIS A 25 9.50 16.85 -6.58
N ASP A 26 9.83 17.85 -7.41
CA ASP A 26 8.97 18.31 -8.49
C ASP A 26 8.71 17.19 -9.51
N TRP A 27 9.77 16.49 -9.91
CA TRP A 27 9.64 15.33 -10.79
C TRP A 27 8.79 14.21 -10.17
N VAL A 28 8.98 13.92 -8.88
CA VAL A 28 8.20 12.89 -8.18
C VAL A 28 6.72 13.26 -8.18
N GLU A 29 6.38 14.49 -7.79
CA GLU A 29 4.99 14.91 -7.62
C GLU A 29 4.27 15.14 -8.95
N HIS A 30 4.92 15.79 -9.91
CA HIS A 30 4.27 16.25 -11.13
C HIS A 30 4.48 15.36 -12.35
N LYS A 31 5.43 14.41 -12.29
CA LYS A 31 5.69 13.48 -13.41
C LYS A 31 5.56 12.02 -13.00
N PHE A 32 6.26 11.60 -11.96
CA PHE A 32 6.30 10.19 -11.57
C PHE A 32 4.95 9.71 -11.04
N LEU A 33 4.38 10.38 -10.03
CA LEU A 33 3.11 9.97 -9.43
C LEU A 33 1.95 9.94 -10.44
N PRO A 34 1.70 10.99 -11.25
CA PRO A 34 0.66 10.94 -12.28
C PRO A 34 0.87 9.79 -13.28
N LYS A 35 2.12 9.52 -13.66
CA LYS A 35 2.45 8.42 -14.58
C LYS A 35 2.09 7.05 -13.98
N ILE A 36 2.38 6.84 -12.70
CA ILE A 36 2.05 5.59 -12.01
C ILE A 36 0.53 5.45 -11.85
N GLN A 37 -0.17 6.51 -11.47
CA GLN A 37 -1.63 6.51 -11.31
C GLN A 37 -2.36 6.16 -12.61
N GLN A 38 -1.86 6.63 -13.76
CA GLN A 38 -2.47 6.39 -15.06
C GLN A 38 -2.05 5.06 -15.72
N ARG A 39 -1.06 4.37 -15.15
CA ARG A 39 -0.46 3.18 -15.78
C ARG A 39 -1.47 2.06 -16.06
N GLY A 40 -2.43 1.84 -15.17
CA GLY A 40 -3.48 0.83 -15.36
C GLY A 40 -4.36 1.14 -16.58
N ALA A 41 -4.79 2.38 -16.72
CA ALA A 41 -5.59 2.84 -17.87
C ALA A 41 -4.82 2.72 -19.19
N GLU A 42 -3.54 3.08 -19.22
CA GLU A 42 -2.68 2.93 -20.39
C GLU A 42 -2.56 1.47 -20.84
N ILE A 43 -2.44 0.52 -19.88
CA ILE A 43 -2.38 -0.91 -20.18
C ILE A 43 -3.69 -1.38 -20.80
N ILE A 44 -4.84 -1.00 -20.22
CA ILE A 44 -6.17 -1.35 -20.76
C ILE A 44 -6.34 -0.78 -22.16
N GLN A 45 -5.98 0.47 -22.38
CA GLN A 45 -6.05 1.10 -23.71
C GLN A 45 -5.18 0.37 -24.75
N SER A 46 -3.99 -0.05 -24.35
CA SER A 46 -3.04 -0.72 -25.25
C SER A 46 -3.40 -2.18 -25.57
N ARG A 47 -3.97 -2.90 -24.58
CA ARG A 47 -4.24 -4.35 -24.67
C ARG A 47 -5.71 -4.71 -24.89
N GLY A 48 -6.63 -3.78 -24.67
CA GLY A 48 -8.07 -4.05 -24.63
C GLY A 48 -8.52 -4.80 -23.37
N ALA A 49 -7.61 -5.09 -22.42
CA ALA A 49 -7.90 -5.78 -21.16
C ALA A 49 -6.89 -5.39 -20.08
N SER A 50 -7.28 -5.54 -18.81
CA SER A 50 -6.37 -5.32 -17.68
C SER A 50 -5.27 -6.38 -17.61
N SER A 51 -4.19 -6.11 -16.85
CA SER A 51 -3.10 -7.06 -16.66
C SER A 51 -3.46 -8.08 -15.57
N ALA A 52 -4.23 -9.12 -15.94
CA ALA A 52 -4.69 -10.16 -15.01
C ALA A 52 -3.54 -10.89 -14.28
N SER A 53 -2.42 -11.14 -14.96
CA SER A 53 -1.28 -11.89 -14.38
C SER A 53 -0.62 -11.19 -13.21
N SER A 54 -0.46 -9.86 -13.25
CA SER A 54 0.14 -9.10 -12.12
C SER A 54 -0.82 -9.04 -10.93
N ALA A 55 -2.12 -8.91 -11.16
CA ALA A 55 -3.14 -8.95 -10.12
C ALA A 55 -3.21 -10.33 -9.45
N ALA A 56 -3.21 -11.41 -10.24
CA ALA A 56 -3.20 -12.77 -9.72
C ALA A 56 -1.94 -13.06 -8.88
N ARG A 57 -0.78 -12.62 -9.35
CA ARG A 57 0.46 -12.74 -8.60
C ARG A 57 0.39 -11.98 -7.27
N ALA A 58 -0.07 -10.72 -7.27
CA ALA A 58 -0.22 -9.92 -6.07
C ALA A 58 -1.17 -10.59 -5.06
N ALA A 59 -2.29 -11.16 -5.51
CA ALA A 59 -3.20 -11.91 -4.66
C ALA A 59 -2.52 -13.14 -4.02
N CYS A 60 -1.79 -13.93 -4.80
CA CYS A 60 -1.04 -15.08 -4.27
C CYS A 60 0.03 -14.66 -3.26
N GLU A 61 0.76 -13.59 -3.54
CA GLU A 61 1.79 -13.06 -2.63
C GLU A 61 1.16 -12.54 -1.33
N THR A 62 -0.01 -11.88 -1.40
CA THR A 62 -0.75 -11.44 -0.21
C THR A 62 -1.20 -12.61 0.65
N VAL A 63 -1.82 -13.63 0.05
CA VAL A 63 -2.22 -14.85 0.77
C VAL A 63 -1.01 -15.53 1.42
N SER A 64 0.08 -15.69 0.66
CA SER A 64 1.32 -16.25 1.21
C SER A 64 1.89 -15.45 2.38
N SER A 65 1.78 -14.11 2.35
CA SER A 65 2.25 -13.24 3.43
C SER A 65 1.38 -13.33 4.68
N VAL A 66 0.08 -13.58 4.52
CA VAL A 66 -0.86 -13.79 5.63
C VAL A 66 -0.62 -15.16 6.30
N GLU A 67 -0.46 -16.21 5.51
CA GLU A 67 -0.33 -17.59 5.97
C GLU A 67 1.04 -17.92 6.57
N ASN A 68 2.07 -17.13 6.27
CA ASN A 68 3.42 -17.38 6.77
C ASN A 68 3.85 -16.28 7.75
N SER A 69 4.67 -16.69 8.72
CA SER A 69 5.29 -15.73 9.65
C SER A 69 6.17 -14.74 8.91
N THR A 70 5.96 -13.46 9.16
CA THR A 70 6.78 -12.39 8.60
C THR A 70 8.18 -12.43 9.19
N ARG A 71 9.20 -12.37 8.36
CA ARG A 71 10.60 -12.34 8.81
C ARG A 71 10.88 -11.09 9.62
N SER A 72 11.78 -11.21 10.59
CA SER A 72 12.19 -10.05 11.39
C SER A 72 12.71 -8.91 10.53
N GLY A 73 12.13 -7.72 10.71
CA GLY A 73 12.47 -6.52 9.96
C GLY A 73 11.78 -6.37 8.60
N ASP A 74 10.97 -7.35 8.19
CA ASP A 74 10.12 -7.28 7.00
C ASP A 74 8.70 -6.82 7.35
N VAL A 75 7.98 -6.36 6.34
CA VAL A 75 6.53 -6.08 6.39
C VAL A 75 5.92 -6.40 5.03
N PHE A 76 4.62 -6.69 5.02
CA PHE A 76 3.83 -6.73 3.78
C PHE A 76 2.71 -5.69 3.83
N ASN A 77 2.06 -5.42 2.70
CA ASN A 77 0.91 -4.54 2.64
C ASN A 77 -0.34 -5.33 2.26
N ALA A 78 -1.40 -5.16 3.04
CA ALA A 78 -2.73 -5.63 2.68
C ALA A 78 -3.79 -4.69 3.26
N ALA A 79 -5.00 -4.74 2.72
CA ALA A 79 -6.13 -3.97 3.22
C ALA A 79 -6.74 -4.69 4.43
N ILE A 80 -6.81 -3.98 5.56
CA ILE A 80 -7.51 -4.42 6.76
C ILE A 80 -8.39 -3.29 7.29
N LEU A 81 -9.28 -3.62 8.23
CA LEU A 81 -10.12 -2.63 8.90
C LEU A 81 -9.23 -1.68 9.71
N SER A 82 -9.39 -0.37 9.50
CA SER A 82 -8.60 0.65 10.18
C SER A 82 -8.98 0.74 11.66
N ASP A 83 -7.94 0.82 12.49
CA ASP A 83 -8.00 1.11 13.93
C ASP A 83 -7.57 2.56 14.25
N GLY A 84 -7.55 3.45 13.26
CA GLY A 84 -7.06 4.83 13.38
C GLY A 84 -5.56 4.99 13.14
N SER A 85 -4.81 3.92 12.94
CA SER A 85 -3.38 3.97 12.65
C SER A 85 -3.09 4.86 11.45
N TYR A 86 -1.97 5.60 11.52
CA TYR A 86 -1.51 6.53 10.48
C TYR A 86 -2.51 7.66 10.13
N GLY A 87 -3.53 7.91 10.98
CA GLY A 87 -4.57 8.90 10.75
C GLY A 87 -5.64 8.49 9.75
N VAL A 88 -5.72 7.23 9.39
CA VAL A 88 -6.82 6.67 8.59
C VAL A 88 -8.06 6.54 9.50
N ALA A 89 -9.22 7.00 9.04
CA ALA A 89 -10.46 6.92 9.80
C ALA A 89 -10.76 5.47 10.23
N GLU A 90 -11.22 5.31 11.48
CA GLU A 90 -11.65 4.01 11.98
C GLU A 90 -12.86 3.46 11.21
N GLY A 91 -12.91 2.14 11.07
CA GLY A 91 -14.05 1.45 10.45
C GLY A 91 -14.11 1.55 8.92
N VAL A 92 -13.03 1.96 8.25
CA VAL A 92 -12.84 1.82 6.80
C VAL A 92 -11.73 0.82 6.51
N PHE A 93 -11.79 0.14 5.37
CA PHE A 93 -10.70 -0.73 4.92
C PHE A 93 -9.64 0.08 4.19
N SER A 94 -8.39 -0.05 4.60
CA SER A 94 -7.25 0.61 3.96
C SER A 94 -6.01 -0.26 3.99
N GLY A 95 -5.05 0.01 3.11
CA GLY A 95 -3.76 -0.66 3.08
C GLY A 95 -2.84 -0.20 4.21
N PHE A 96 -2.31 -1.16 4.98
CA PHE A 96 -1.37 -0.90 6.07
C PHE A 96 -0.10 -1.73 5.94
N PRO A 97 1.04 -1.27 6.50
CA PRO A 97 2.20 -2.11 6.70
C PRO A 97 1.90 -3.13 7.81
N LEU A 98 2.00 -4.41 7.50
CA LEU A 98 1.55 -5.51 8.35
C LEU A 98 2.66 -6.51 8.62
N THR A 99 2.53 -7.21 9.75
CA THR A 99 3.24 -8.45 10.03
C THR A 99 2.26 -9.57 10.34
N SER A 100 2.60 -10.81 10.03
CA SER A 100 1.87 -12.03 10.39
C SER A 100 2.75 -12.92 11.26
N ASP A 101 2.14 -13.62 12.20
CA ASP A 101 2.79 -14.69 12.97
C ASP A 101 2.70 -16.07 12.30
N GLY A 102 1.98 -16.17 11.17
CA GLY A 102 1.71 -17.42 10.46
C GLY A 102 0.67 -18.32 11.15
N MET A 103 -0.01 -17.81 12.18
CA MET A 103 -1.07 -18.52 12.93
C MET A 103 -2.41 -17.78 12.89
N GLY A 104 -2.53 -16.81 12.00
CA GLY A 104 -3.75 -16.01 11.78
C GLY A 104 -3.75 -14.66 12.48
N ASN A 105 -2.72 -14.31 13.28
CA ASN A 105 -2.65 -12.98 13.88
C ASN A 105 -1.87 -12.02 12.96
N ILE A 106 -2.52 -10.93 12.59
CA ILE A 106 -1.96 -9.87 11.74
C ILE A 106 -1.91 -8.58 12.56
N ASN A 107 -0.77 -7.92 12.55
CA ASN A 107 -0.54 -6.70 13.31
C ASN A 107 -0.11 -5.56 12.40
N ILE A 108 -0.65 -4.35 12.63
CA ILE A 108 -0.18 -3.13 12.00
C ILE A 108 1.17 -2.73 12.60
N VAL A 109 2.15 -2.52 11.75
CA VAL A 109 3.44 -1.92 12.14
C VAL A 109 3.25 -0.41 12.23
N ARG A 110 3.51 0.20 13.39
CA ARG A 110 3.18 1.62 13.68
C ARG A 110 4.38 2.55 13.77
N ASP A 111 5.59 2.06 13.54
CA ASP A 111 6.85 2.77 13.77
C ASP A 111 7.40 3.50 12.53
N PHE A 112 6.65 3.54 11.43
CA PHE A 112 7.05 4.29 10.25
C PHE A 112 6.77 5.79 10.42
N SER A 113 7.83 6.59 10.28
CA SER A 113 7.71 8.04 10.22
C SER A 113 7.16 8.47 8.85
N LEU A 114 6.08 9.24 8.87
CA LEU A 114 5.47 9.78 7.66
C LEU A 114 5.92 11.23 7.42
N SER A 115 6.29 11.56 6.17
CA SER A 115 6.46 12.95 5.75
C SER A 115 5.11 13.68 5.75
N GLU A 116 5.11 15.02 5.82
CA GLU A 116 3.88 15.82 5.73
C GLU A 116 3.14 15.58 4.39
N PHE A 117 3.89 15.38 3.32
CA PHE A 117 3.32 14.98 2.04
C PHE A 117 2.57 13.64 2.13
N ALA A 118 3.18 12.61 2.72
CA ALA A 118 2.53 11.31 2.90
C ALA A 118 1.28 11.41 3.77
N LYS A 119 1.34 12.16 4.88
CA LYS A 119 0.19 12.40 5.76
C LYS A 119 -0.96 13.06 5.02
N SER A 120 -0.68 14.09 4.21
CA SER A 120 -1.70 14.78 3.42
C SER A 120 -2.38 13.86 2.40
N ARG A 121 -1.63 12.95 1.76
CA ARG A 121 -2.18 11.97 0.81
C ARG A 121 -3.01 10.89 1.49
N ILE A 122 -2.56 10.40 2.65
CA ILE A 122 -3.34 9.45 3.45
C ILE A 122 -4.64 10.08 3.92
N ALA A 123 -4.62 11.32 4.40
CA ALA A 123 -5.82 12.04 4.84
C ALA A 123 -6.83 12.20 3.69
N LEU A 124 -6.37 12.54 2.48
CA LEU A 124 -7.23 12.64 1.31
C LEU A 124 -7.93 11.30 1.00
N THR A 125 -7.15 10.22 0.90
CA THR A 125 -7.70 8.87 0.66
C THR A 125 -8.62 8.42 1.79
N SER A 126 -8.29 8.71 3.04
CA SER A 126 -9.14 8.39 4.18
C SER A 126 -10.51 9.09 4.09
N ASN A 127 -10.53 10.36 3.70
CA ASN A 127 -11.78 11.10 3.51
C ASN A 127 -12.62 10.52 2.36
N GLU A 128 -12.00 10.18 1.22
CA GLU A 128 -12.69 9.49 0.11
C GLU A 128 -13.35 8.19 0.57
N LEU A 129 -12.65 7.36 1.34
CA LEU A 129 -13.20 6.11 1.87
C LEU A 129 -14.37 6.32 2.84
N VAL A 130 -14.31 7.37 3.67
CA VAL A 130 -15.41 7.75 4.56
C VAL A 130 -16.63 8.20 3.74
N GLU A 131 -16.43 9.02 2.72
CA GLU A 131 -17.50 9.47 1.83
C GLU A 131 -18.15 8.29 1.11
N GLU A 132 -17.36 7.36 0.56
CA GLU A 132 -17.86 6.12 -0.05
C GLU A 132 -18.70 5.28 0.93
N ARG A 133 -18.24 5.12 2.18
CA ARG A 133 -19.00 4.41 3.22
C ARG A 133 -20.33 5.09 3.50
N GLU A 134 -20.37 6.41 3.61
CA GLU A 134 -21.61 7.14 3.87
C GLU A 134 -22.61 7.00 2.72
N LEU A 135 -22.14 6.92 1.46
CA LEU A 135 -23.00 6.71 0.29
C LEU A 135 -23.74 5.35 0.32
N VAL A 136 -23.16 4.34 0.95
CA VAL A 136 -23.75 2.98 1.02
C VAL A 136 -24.31 2.64 2.40
N LYS A 137 -24.37 3.60 3.30
CA LYS A 137 -24.76 3.42 4.70
C LYS A 137 -26.12 2.73 4.87
N ASP A 138 -27.07 3.06 3.99
CA ASP A 138 -28.42 2.48 4.03
C ASP A 138 -28.46 1.05 3.49
N LEU A 139 -27.35 0.53 2.98
CA LEU A 139 -27.20 -0.83 2.45
C LEU A 139 -26.44 -1.77 3.41
N LEU A 140 -25.84 -1.21 4.47
CA LEU A 140 -25.08 -1.92 5.51
C LEU A 140 -25.94 -2.11 6.76
#